data_4944ab6641c5f5fe3577c139055b5392
#
_entry.id   4944ab6641c5f5fe3577c139055b5392
#
_cell.length_a   1.000
_cell.length_b   1.000
_cell.length_c   1.000
_cell.angle_alpha   90.00
_cell.angle_beta   90.00
_cell.angle_gamma   90.00
#
_symmetry.space_group_name_H-M   'P 1'
#
loop_
_entity.id
_entity.type
_entity.pdbx_description
1 polymer ?
#
loop_
_entity_poly.entity_id
_entity_poly.type
_entity_poly.pdbx_seq_one_letter_code
_entity_poly.pdbx_strand_id
1 'polypeptide(L)'
;MDPEYVHLLRHYTEKMLGRKILSSTDCRFLFNAITQQLGSTLSFNTLRRFFKLMETKHEQSIYTLDVLSAYCGFSSFDDFITIVKQKPKEINGQQNTDLLFYLVMLFKETEVSDENDFTFFRFVRQTIVFMEYYPGLIDQFQREIAKTNNGQLYYFEQFINFDRLNSFYGDGLRYYLYEKKTMDGQIFGNYLLCMRYWLTMDDENLERHCQAVILYELNKKSPPTTAARYYAVQLMQTGANPEPIMINIRHYYATMSLTKDNFVSVFRFYSTLAHALLLTRQYEEALFYIDEFLKNKKKYVLPPTENSLLESIHLFKAMALVRSGEKAAGKEWLDSLNTCNFSILSKQYLTILYFTVKQSLKKSRSEQKQLQHLVRTTGFVRLLHL
;
A
#
# COMPACT_ATOMS: atom_id res chain seq x y z
N MET A 1 -33.17 10.13 17.42
CA MET A 1 -32.01 9.88 16.49
C MET A 1 -32.31 8.61 15.74
N ASP A 2 -32.07 8.59 14.41
CA ASP A 2 -32.39 7.41 13.60
C ASP A 2 -31.39 6.25 13.90
N PRO A 3 -31.88 5.10 14.41
CA PRO A 3 -31.02 3.98 14.81
C PRO A 3 -30.22 3.37 13.66
N GLU A 4 -30.67 3.56 12.42
CA GLU A 4 -30.00 3.02 11.22
C GLU A 4 -28.63 3.66 11.02
N TYR A 5 -28.51 4.99 11.14
CA TYR A 5 -27.23 5.70 10.98
C TYR A 5 -26.24 5.41 12.11
N VAL A 6 -26.74 5.18 13.33
CA VAL A 6 -25.90 4.74 14.45
C VAL A 6 -25.35 3.34 14.20
N HIS A 7 -26.14 2.45 13.63
CA HIS A 7 -25.71 1.11 13.25
C HIS A 7 -24.65 1.17 12.11
N LEU A 8 -24.88 2.00 11.11
CA LEU A 8 -23.92 2.22 10.02
C LEU A 8 -22.61 2.81 10.56
N LEU A 9 -22.64 3.78 11.47
CA LEU A 9 -21.43 4.34 12.05
C LEU A 9 -20.62 3.29 12.84
N ARG A 10 -21.27 2.33 13.52
CA ARG A 10 -20.55 1.19 14.12
C ARG A 10 -19.79 0.39 13.06
N HIS A 11 -20.46 0.06 11.97
CA HIS A 11 -19.84 -0.69 10.88
C HIS A 11 -18.65 0.06 10.26
N TYR A 12 -18.79 1.39 10.05
CA TYR A 12 -17.69 2.23 9.55
C TYR A 12 -16.52 2.29 10.52
N THR A 13 -16.81 2.42 11.83
CA THR A 13 -15.79 2.43 12.88
C THR A 13 -15.03 1.10 12.93
N GLU A 14 -15.73 -0.04 12.83
CA GLU A 14 -15.10 -1.37 12.75
C GLU A 14 -14.24 -1.53 11.50
N LYS A 15 -14.71 -1.04 10.35
CA LYS A 15 -13.98 -1.05 9.09
C LYS A 15 -12.70 -0.20 9.20
N MET A 16 -12.79 0.99 9.80
CA MET A 16 -11.65 1.89 10.01
C MET A 16 -10.62 1.28 10.97
N LEU A 17 -11.10 0.62 12.04
CA LEU A 17 -10.24 -0.09 12.99
C LEU A 17 -9.62 -1.37 12.39
N GLY A 18 -10.17 -1.88 11.28
CA GLY A 18 -9.74 -3.13 10.64
C GLY A 18 -10.15 -4.40 11.40
N ARG A 19 -11.10 -4.30 12.34
CA ARG A 19 -11.60 -5.43 13.14
C ARG A 19 -12.99 -5.20 13.68
N LYS A 20 -13.74 -6.30 13.91
CA LYS A 20 -15.02 -6.24 14.62
C LYS A 20 -14.82 -6.02 16.12
N ILE A 21 -15.75 -5.29 16.73
CA ILE A 21 -15.73 -4.96 18.16
C ILE A 21 -16.75 -5.83 18.87
N LEU A 22 -16.29 -6.97 19.40
CA LEU A 22 -17.11 -7.99 20.05
C LEU A 22 -16.79 -8.14 21.55
N SER A 23 -15.76 -7.44 22.04
CA SER A 23 -15.29 -7.55 23.43
C SER A 23 -14.81 -6.21 23.97
N SER A 24 -14.69 -6.13 25.30
CA SER A 24 -14.08 -4.98 25.98
C SER A 24 -12.63 -4.74 25.55
N THR A 25 -11.89 -5.80 25.20
CA THR A 25 -10.53 -5.68 24.67
C THR A 25 -10.51 -4.98 23.32
N ASP A 26 -11.49 -5.28 22.44
CA ASP A 26 -11.60 -4.61 21.15
C ASP A 26 -11.92 -3.11 21.32
N CYS A 27 -12.79 -2.76 22.28
CA CYS A 27 -13.05 -1.36 22.64
C CYS A 27 -11.79 -0.63 23.14
N ARG A 28 -10.84 -1.33 23.78
CA ARG A 28 -9.58 -0.74 24.24
C ARG A 28 -8.67 -0.41 23.05
N PHE A 29 -8.65 -1.25 22.03
CA PHE A 29 -7.93 -0.93 20.78
C PHE A 29 -8.52 0.30 20.10
N LEU A 30 -9.86 0.37 20.00
CA LEU A 30 -10.52 1.54 19.43
C LEU A 30 -10.25 2.80 20.25
N PHE A 31 -10.32 2.72 21.58
CA PHE A 31 -10.01 3.84 22.47
C PHE A 31 -8.61 4.41 22.20
N ASN A 32 -7.61 3.53 22.12
CA ASN A 32 -6.24 3.93 21.83
C ASN A 32 -6.09 4.54 20.43
N ALA A 33 -6.76 3.97 19.42
CA ALA A 33 -6.73 4.46 18.06
C ALA A 33 -7.37 5.87 17.93
N ILE A 34 -8.52 6.10 18.56
CA ILE A 34 -9.17 7.41 18.61
C ILE A 34 -8.28 8.45 19.31
N THR A 35 -7.73 8.09 20.48
CA THR A 35 -6.87 9.00 21.26
C THR A 35 -5.62 9.38 20.46
N GLN A 36 -5.03 8.41 19.77
CA GLN A 36 -3.82 8.62 18.97
C GLN A 36 -4.08 9.45 17.70
N GLN A 37 -5.25 9.25 17.06
CA GLN A 37 -5.57 9.93 15.79
C GLN A 37 -6.14 11.34 15.98
N LEU A 38 -6.97 11.53 17.00
CA LEU A 38 -7.74 12.77 17.17
C LEU A 38 -7.30 13.60 18.39
N GLY A 39 -6.45 13.06 19.28
CA GLY A 39 -6.13 13.72 20.55
C GLY A 39 -7.32 13.88 21.50
N SER A 40 -8.50 13.37 21.12
CA SER A 40 -9.74 13.45 21.90
C SER A 40 -10.02 12.15 22.65
N THR A 41 -10.60 12.25 23.84
CA THR A 41 -10.87 11.09 24.68
C THR A 41 -12.36 10.85 24.83
N LEU A 42 -12.86 9.76 24.24
CA LEU A 42 -14.11 9.16 24.69
C LEU A 42 -13.82 8.25 25.88
N SER A 43 -14.73 8.20 26.88
CA SER A 43 -14.53 7.24 27.95
C SER A 43 -14.61 5.80 27.40
N PHE A 44 -13.83 4.92 27.98
CA PHE A 44 -13.86 3.49 27.64
C PHE A 44 -15.27 2.89 27.77
N ASN A 45 -16.02 3.28 28.80
CA ASN A 45 -17.39 2.84 29.00
C ASN A 45 -18.35 3.40 27.95
N THR A 46 -18.10 4.62 27.43
CA THR A 46 -18.89 5.19 26.32
C THR A 46 -18.77 4.32 25.07
N LEU A 47 -17.56 3.86 24.72
CA LEU A 47 -17.34 2.96 23.60
C LEU A 47 -18.03 1.61 23.81
N ARG A 48 -17.93 1.03 25.01
CA ARG A 48 -18.62 -0.23 25.35
C ARG A 48 -20.14 -0.13 25.21
N ARG A 49 -20.74 1.00 25.63
CA ARG A 49 -22.18 1.27 25.44
C ARG A 49 -22.52 1.46 23.97
N PHE A 50 -21.71 2.20 23.23
CA PHE A 50 -21.91 2.44 21.81
C PHE A 50 -21.93 1.10 21.03
N PHE A 51 -21.04 0.17 21.33
CA PHE A 51 -20.99 -1.16 20.70
C PHE A 51 -21.90 -2.21 21.36
N LYS A 52 -22.82 -1.80 22.23
CA LYS A 52 -23.79 -2.68 22.93
C LYS A 52 -23.15 -3.79 23.77
N LEU A 53 -21.91 -3.59 24.24
CA LEU A 53 -21.23 -4.50 25.17
C LEU A 53 -21.59 -4.24 26.62
N MET A 54 -22.37 -3.21 26.88
CA MET A 54 -22.99 -2.87 28.15
C MET A 54 -24.40 -2.38 27.89
N GLU A 55 -25.33 -2.73 28.80
CA GLU A 55 -26.67 -2.17 28.78
C GLU A 55 -26.66 -0.68 29.08
N THR A 56 -27.48 0.07 28.36
CA THR A 56 -27.69 1.50 28.60
C THR A 56 -29.17 1.84 28.39
N LYS A 57 -29.68 2.69 29.28
CA LYS A 57 -31.05 3.25 29.17
C LYS A 57 -31.03 4.61 28.43
N HIS A 58 -29.85 5.13 28.07
CA HIS A 58 -29.70 6.44 27.47
C HIS A 58 -29.24 6.30 26.02
N GLU A 59 -29.73 7.20 25.17
CA GLU A 59 -29.24 7.36 23.81
C GLU A 59 -27.77 7.86 23.79
N GLN A 60 -27.11 7.66 22.67
CA GLN A 60 -25.73 8.14 22.49
C GLN A 60 -25.71 9.67 22.38
N SER A 61 -24.73 10.30 23.03
CA SER A 61 -24.58 11.75 22.90
C SER A 61 -24.08 12.14 21.51
N ILE A 62 -24.50 13.32 21.03
CA ILE A 62 -24.01 13.88 19.75
C ILE A 62 -22.47 13.92 19.74
N TYR A 63 -21.85 14.35 20.82
CA TYR A 63 -20.41 14.38 20.99
C TYR A 63 -19.73 12.99 20.70
N THR A 64 -20.33 11.91 21.22
CA THR A 64 -19.81 10.55 20.96
C THR A 64 -19.89 10.22 19.47
N LEU A 65 -20.97 10.57 18.83
CA LEU A 65 -21.18 10.30 17.40
C LEU A 65 -20.27 11.14 16.53
N ASP A 66 -20.04 12.41 16.88
CA ASP A 66 -19.11 13.29 16.17
C ASP A 66 -17.67 12.79 16.25
N VAL A 67 -17.21 12.40 17.45
CA VAL A 67 -15.86 11.86 17.62
C VAL A 67 -15.66 10.56 16.81
N LEU A 68 -16.66 9.68 16.80
CA LEU A 68 -16.59 8.44 16.01
C LEU A 68 -16.67 8.71 14.50
N SER A 69 -17.46 9.71 14.09
CA SER A 69 -17.51 10.17 12.71
C SER A 69 -16.18 10.78 12.27
N ALA A 70 -15.57 11.62 13.13
CA ALA A 70 -14.24 12.19 12.87
C ALA A 70 -13.16 11.11 12.78
N TYR A 71 -13.24 10.08 13.62
CA TYR A 71 -12.36 8.90 13.51
C TYR A 71 -12.52 8.18 12.17
N CYS A 72 -13.73 8.16 11.62
CA CYS A 72 -14.03 7.60 10.31
C CYS A 72 -13.74 8.55 9.14
N GLY A 73 -13.22 9.77 9.40
CA GLY A 73 -12.83 10.74 8.37
C GLY A 73 -13.92 11.72 7.92
N PHE A 74 -15.03 11.83 8.68
CA PHE A 74 -16.11 12.79 8.46
C PHE A 74 -15.94 13.99 9.41
N SER A 75 -16.45 15.17 9.04
CA SER A 75 -16.32 16.38 9.88
C SER A 75 -17.25 16.37 11.11
N SER A 76 -18.39 15.68 11.01
CA SER A 76 -19.39 15.52 12.10
C SER A 76 -20.29 14.31 11.83
N PHE A 77 -21.18 13.97 12.77
CA PHE A 77 -22.20 12.94 12.56
C PHE A 77 -23.25 13.36 11.51
N ASP A 78 -23.58 14.64 11.45
CA ASP A 78 -24.49 15.16 10.42
C ASP A 78 -23.86 15.09 9.02
N ASP A 79 -22.56 15.36 8.91
CA ASP A 79 -21.79 15.17 7.68
C ASP A 79 -21.76 13.69 7.26
N PHE A 80 -21.50 12.79 8.23
CA PHE A 80 -21.60 11.35 8.01
C PHE A 80 -23.00 10.96 7.50
N ILE A 81 -24.07 11.42 8.14
CA ILE A 81 -25.45 11.14 7.70
C ILE A 81 -25.68 11.67 6.29
N THR A 82 -25.25 12.89 6.02
CA THR A 82 -25.44 13.54 4.72
C THR A 82 -24.73 12.75 3.61
N ILE A 83 -23.49 12.38 3.84
CA ILE A 83 -22.69 11.60 2.86
C ILE A 83 -23.26 10.19 2.71
N VAL A 84 -23.69 9.55 3.80
CA VAL A 84 -24.26 8.19 3.74
C VAL A 84 -25.67 8.19 3.13
N LYS A 85 -26.48 9.24 3.36
CA LYS A 85 -27.78 9.44 2.66
C LYS A 85 -27.59 9.66 1.17
N GLN A 86 -26.53 10.37 0.78
CA GLN A 86 -26.16 10.61 -0.61
C GLN A 86 -25.50 9.39 -1.25
N LYS A 87 -25.17 8.32 -0.48
CA LYS A 87 -24.80 7.04 -1.09
C LYS A 87 -26.00 6.56 -1.89
N PRO A 88 -25.85 6.37 -3.19
CA PRO A 88 -26.96 5.90 -4.02
C PRO A 88 -27.43 4.55 -3.46
N LYS A 89 -28.69 4.47 -3.06
CA LYS A 89 -29.43 3.20 -3.10
C LYS A 89 -29.18 2.68 -4.49
N GLU A 90 -28.70 1.45 -4.63
CA GLU A 90 -28.37 0.79 -5.88
C GLU A 90 -28.48 1.73 -7.09
N ILE A 91 -27.34 2.32 -7.49
CA ILE A 91 -27.29 3.25 -8.62
C ILE A 91 -27.82 2.45 -9.81
N ASN A 92 -28.91 2.88 -10.43
CA ASN A 92 -29.45 2.28 -11.63
C ASN A 92 -28.34 2.15 -12.67
N GLY A 93 -28.34 1.12 -13.50
CA GLY A 93 -27.26 0.84 -14.46
C GLY A 93 -26.83 2.07 -15.28
N GLN A 94 -27.76 3.02 -15.57
CA GLN A 94 -27.48 4.26 -16.26
C GLN A 94 -26.59 5.20 -15.42
N GLN A 95 -26.86 5.38 -14.12
CA GLN A 95 -26.08 6.26 -13.23
C GLN A 95 -24.65 5.71 -13.01
N ASN A 96 -24.49 4.38 -13.01
CA ASN A 96 -23.16 3.76 -12.97
C ASN A 96 -22.36 4.07 -14.21
N THR A 97 -23.01 4.04 -15.38
CA THR A 97 -22.39 4.36 -16.67
C THR A 97 -21.97 5.83 -16.71
N ASP A 98 -22.83 6.75 -16.24
CA ASP A 98 -22.55 8.18 -16.19
C ASP A 98 -21.39 8.49 -15.23
N LEU A 99 -21.39 7.90 -14.03
CA LEU A 99 -20.30 8.03 -13.06
C LEU A 99 -18.96 7.58 -13.65
N LEU A 100 -18.95 6.39 -14.27
CA LEU A 100 -17.75 5.86 -14.91
C LEU A 100 -17.27 6.77 -16.01
N PHE A 101 -18.17 7.25 -16.87
CA PHE A 101 -17.86 8.18 -17.95
C PHE A 101 -17.18 9.45 -17.41
N TYR A 102 -17.76 10.09 -16.40
CA TYR A 102 -17.18 11.31 -15.81
C TYR A 102 -15.80 11.07 -15.19
N LEU A 103 -15.62 9.96 -14.45
CA LEU A 103 -14.32 9.63 -13.87
C LEU A 103 -13.26 9.40 -14.96
N VAL A 104 -13.60 8.66 -16.01
CA VAL A 104 -12.69 8.41 -17.13
C VAL A 104 -12.33 9.71 -17.86
N MET A 105 -13.33 10.61 -18.10
CA MET A 105 -13.10 11.90 -18.74
C MET A 105 -12.14 12.78 -17.92
N LEU A 106 -12.22 12.76 -16.58
CA LEU A 106 -11.26 13.48 -15.73
C LEU A 106 -9.82 12.99 -15.93
N PHE A 107 -9.61 11.67 -16.09
CA PHE A 107 -8.27 11.15 -16.40
C PHE A 107 -7.81 11.48 -17.81
N LYS A 108 -8.75 11.57 -18.76
CA LYS A 108 -8.44 11.80 -20.17
C LYS A 108 -8.18 13.27 -20.49
N GLU A 109 -9.01 14.16 -19.96
CA GLU A 109 -9.05 15.57 -20.37
C GLU A 109 -8.27 16.50 -19.40
N THR A 110 -7.86 16.02 -18.20
CA THR A 110 -7.07 16.86 -17.31
C THR A 110 -5.67 17.05 -17.85
N GLU A 111 -5.31 18.28 -18.17
CA GLU A 111 -3.94 18.65 -18.48
C GLU A 111 -3.13 18.75 -17.18
N VAL A 112 -2.12 17.91 -17.04
CA VAL A 112 -1.22 17.92 -15.89
C VAL A 112 0.08 18.58 -16.34
N SER A 113 0.33 19.78 -15.84
CA SER A 113 1.49 20.61 -16.23
C SER A 113 2.81 20.14 -15.63
N ASP A 114 2.76 19.40 -14.53
CA ASP A 114 3.92 18.89 -13.80
C ASP A 114 3.60 17.50 -13.24
N GLU A 115 4.53 16.56 -13.38
CA GLU A 115 4.43 15.20 -12.80
C GLU A 115 4.23 15.22 -11.27
N ASN A 116 4.57 16.33 -10.61
CA ASN A 116 4.36 16.59 -9.19
C ASN A 116 3.10 17.39 -8.88
N ASP A 117 2.15 17.52 -9.83
CA ASP A 117 0.87 18.21 -9.57
C ASP A 117 0.13 17.52 -8.41
N PHE A 118 0.26 18.15 -7.25
CA PHE A 118 -0.27 17.61 -6.01
C PHE A 118 -1.81 17.58 -5.96
N THR A 119 -2.46 18.42 -6.75
CA THR A 119 -3.93 18.47 -6.83
C THR A 119 -4.44 17.25 -7.57
N PHE A 120 -3.87 16.96 -8.75
CA PHE A 120 -4.23 15.77 -9.51
C PHE A 120 -3.85 14.48 -8.78
N PHE A 121 -2.68 14.46 -8.13
CA PHE A 121 -2.26 13.36 -7.29
C PHE A 121 -3.28 13.05 -6.16
N ARG A 122 -3.78 14.09 -5.45
CA ARG A 122 -4.84 13.93 -4.45
C ARG A 122 -6.14 13.41 -5.05
N PHE A 123 -6.53 13.94 -6.20
CA PHE A 123 -7.72 13.49 -6.91
C PHE A 123 -7.62 11.99 -7.24
N VAL A 124 -6.52 11.55 -7.83
CA VAL A 124 -6.31 10.12 -8.16
C VAL A 124 -6.39 9.24 -6.92
N ARG A 125 -5.72 9.65 -5.83
CA ARG A 125 -5.78 8.94 -4.55
C ARG A 125 -7.21 8.79 -4.03
N GLN A 126 -8.00 9.88 -4.07
CA GLN A 126 -9.40 9.84 -3.63
C GLN A 126 -10.25 8.96 -4.56
N THR A 127 -10.00 9.00 -5.85
CA THR A 127 -10.68 8.13 -6.83
C THR A 127 -10.41 6.65 -6.53
N ILE A 128 -9.16 6.27 -6.22
CA ILE A 128 -8.83 4.88 -5.85
C ILE A 128 -9.62 4.43 -4.62
N VAL A 129 -9.64 5.25 -3.57
CA VAL A 129 -10.41 4.96 -2.35
C VAL A 129 -11.91 4.90 -2.63
N PHE A 130 -12.42 5.82 -3.45
CA PHE A 130 -13.82 5.86 -3.84
C PHE A 130 -14.23 4.62 -4.63
N MET A 131 -13.41 4.17 -5.58
CA MET A 131 -13.69 3.00 -6.41
C MET A 131 -13.80 1.69 -5.61
N GLU A 132 -13.20 1.61 -4.43
CA GLU A 132 -13.38 0.44 -3.54
C GLU A 132 -14.84 0.27 -3.06
N TYR A 133 -15.64 1.32 -3.12
CA TYR A 133 -17.08 1.24 -2.82
C TYR A 133 -17.92 0.79 -4.02
N TYR A 134 -17.34 0.74 -5.22
CA TYR A 134 -18.01 0.37 -6.47
C TYR A 134 -17.28 -0.79 -7.16
N PRO A 135 -17.17 -1.97 -6.53
CA PRO A 135 -16.37 -3.08 -7.06
C PRO A 135 -16.82 -3.53 -8.45
N GLY A 136 -18.11 -3.39 -8.77
CA GLY A 136 -18.64 -3.73 -10.10
C GLY A 136 -18.18 -2.81 -11.24
N LEU A 137 -17.64 -1.63 -10.92
CA LEU A 137 -17.13 -0.67 -11.93
C LEU A 137 -15.62 -0.73 -12.11
N ILE A 138 -14.88 -1.33 -11.18
CA ILE A 138 -13.41 -1.26 -11.14
C ILE A 138 -12.80 -1.83 -12.42
N ASP A 139 -13.24 -2.97 -12.90
CA ASP A 139 -12.67 -3.60 -14.10
C ASP A 139 -12.82 -2.70 -15.32
N GLN A 140 -14.02 -2.17 -15.54
CA GLN A 140 -14.29 -1.27 -16.66
C GLN A 140 -13.54 0.06 -16.50
N PHE A 141 -13.50 0.61 -15.29
CA PHE A 141 -12.73 1.82 -14.99
C PHE A 141 -11.24 1.63 -15.34
N GLN A 142 -10.62 0.56 -14.87
CA GLN A 142 -9.21 0.27 -15.14
C GLN A 142 -8.93 0.07 -16.62
N ARG A 143 -9.84 -0.59 -17.35
CA ARG A 143 -9.74 -0.76 -18.80
C ARG A 143 -9.73 0.57 -19.53
N GLU A 144 -10.59 1.51 -19.14
CA GLU A 144 -10.69 2.79 -19.83
C GLU A 144 -9.54 3.74 -19.47
N ILE A 145 -9.15 3.82 -18.19
CA ILE A 145 -8.04 4.71 -17.79
C ILE A 145 -6.67 4.20 -18.25
N ALA A 146 -6.49 2.88 -18.45
CA ALA A 146 -5.26 2.33 -19.03
C ALA A 146 -4.94 2.90 -20.43
N LYS A 147 -5.96 3.37 -21.16
CA LYS A 147 -5.82 4.02 -22.47
C LYS A 147 -5.32 5.47 -22.36
N THR A 148 -5.31 6.07 -21.18
CA THR A 148 -4.96 7.46 -20.94
C THR A 148 -3.57 7.59 -20.32
N ASN A 149 -2.81 8.64 -20.70
CA ASN A 149 -1.49 8.88 -20.11
C ASN A 149 -1.56 9.08 -18.59
N ASN A 150 -2.55 9.85 -18.12
CA ASN A 150 -2.75 10.10 -16.70
C ASN A 150 -3.12 8.83 -15.92
N GLY A 151 -3.95 7.96 -16.51
CA GLY A 151 -4.28 6.67 -15.90
C GLY A 151 -3.06 5.76 -15.80
N GLN A 152 -2.25 5.68 -16.86
CA GLN A 152 -1.01 4.91 -16.85
C GLN A 152 -0.05 5.44 -15.79
N LEU A 153 0.27 6.74 -15.82
CA LEU A 153 1.26 7.34 -14.94
C LEU A 153 0.79 7.38 -13.48
N TYR A 154 -0.39 7.95 -13.23
CA TYR A 154 -0.82 8.19 -11.85
C TYR A 154 -1.49 6.97 -11.22
N TYR A 155 -2.50 6.36 -11.86
CA TYR A 155 -3.22 5.26 -11.25
C TYR A 155 -2.37 3.98 -11.15
N PHE A 156 -1.66 3.61 -12.24
CA PHE A 156 -0.87 2.39 -12.24
C PHE A 156 0.56 2.59 -11.72
N GLU A 157 1.30 3.59 -12.20
CA GLU A 157 2.75 3.66 -11.92
C GLU A 157 3.08 4.38 -10.60
N GLN A 158 2.33 5.44 -10.22
CA GLN A 158 2.60 6.18 -8.98
C GLN A 158 1.82 5.63 -7.78
N PHE A 159 0.58 5.21 -7.95
CA PHE A 159 -0.24 4.64 -6.89
C PHE A 159 -0.26 3.12 -6.88
N ILE A 160 0.91 2.50 -6.75
CA ILE A 160 1.02 1.03 -6.65
C ILE A 160 0.20 0.55 -5.45
N ASN A 161 -0.85 -0.22 -5.71
CA ASN A 161 -1.73 -0.75 -4.68
C ASN A 161 -1.34 -2.19 -4.30
N PHE A 162 -0.36 -2.33 -3.39
CA PHE A 162 0.09 -3.64 -2.91
C PHE A 162 -1.02 -4.39 -2.20
N ASP A 163 -1.90 -3.71 -1.45
CA ASP A 163 -2.98 -4.36 -0.71
C ASP A 163 -4.01 -5.02 -1.64
N ARG A 164 -4.09 -4.56 -2.89
CA ARG A 164 -4.97 -5.09 -3.94
C ARG A 164 -4.22 -5.75 -5.10
N LEU A 165 -2.94 -6.02 -4.92
CA LEU A 165 -2.11 -6.63 -5.95
C LEU A 165 -2.58 -8.05 -6.33
N ASN A 166 -3.10 -8.81 -5.37
CA ASN A 166 -3.69 -10.13 -5.62
C ASN A 166 -5.22 -10.08 -5.90
N SER A 167 -5.71 -8.93 -6.33
CA SER A 167 -7.11 -8.74 -6.71
C SER A 167 -7.20 -7.70 -7.84
N PHE A 168 -8.20 -6.83 -7.81
CA PHE A 168 -8.54 -5.96 -8.92
C PHE A 168 -7.36 -5.11 -9.46
N TYR A 169 -6.43 -4.65 -8.60
CA TYR A 169 -5.30 -3.87 -9.11
C TYR A 169 -4.35 -4.73 -9.95
N GLY A 170 -3.98 -5.91 -9.47
CA GLY A 170 -3.17 -6.85 -10.25
C GLY A 170 -3.88 -7.34 -11.52
N ASP A 171 -5.20 -7.54 -11.45
CA ASP A 171 -6.00 -7.90 -12.63
C ASP A 171 -6.02 -6.76 -13.66
N GLY A 172 -6.05 -5.50 -13.21
CA GLY A 172 -6.02 -4.31 -14.07
C GLY A 172 -4.68 -4.11 -14.80
N LEU A 173 -3.57 -4.66 -14.29
CA LEU A 173 -2.26 -4.57 -14.95
C LEU A 173 -2.25 -5.20 -16.35
N ARG A 174 -3.16 -6.13 -16.65
CA ARG A 174 -3.34 -6.68 -18.01
C ARG A 174 -3.73 -5.59 -19.02
N TYR A 175 -4.60 -4.64 -18.63
CA TYR A 175 -5.00 -3.53 -19.48
C TYR A 175 -3.85 -2.54 -19.65
N TYR A 176 -3.15 -2.24 -18.55
CA TYR A 176 -1.95 -1.40 -18.60
C TYR A 176 -0.89 -1.97 -19.54
N LEU A 177 -0.55 -3.26 -19.44
CA LEU A 177 0.41 -3.94 -20.31
C LEU A 177 -0.05 -3.99 -21.78
N TYR A 178 -1.35 -4.08 -22.00
CA TYR A 178 -1.92 -4.05 -23.35
C TYR A 178 -1.74 -2.67 -24.00
N GLU A 179 -1.91 -1.57 -23.29
CA GLU A 179 -1.84 -0.20 -23.81
C GLU A 179 -0.42 0.38 -23.78
N LYS A 180 0.34 0.18 -22.71
CA LYS A 180 1.68 0.74 -22.49
C LYS A 180 2.77 -0.15 -23.10
N LYS A 181 3.14 0.10 -24.36
CA LYS A 181 4.12 -0.73 -25.11
C LYS A 181 5.58 -0.32 -24.93
N THR A 182 5.89 0.71 -24.15
CA THR A 182 7.27 1.10 -23.87
C THR A 182 7.99 0.02 -23.03
N MET A 183 9.30 -0.13 -23.19
CA MET A 183 10.12 -1.07 -22.43
C MET A 183 9.92 -0.86 -20.91
N ASP A 184 9.98 0.40 -20.45
CA ASP A 184 9.80 0.74 -19.03
C ASP A 184 8.41 0.32 -18.51
N GLY A 185 7.35 0.54 -19.29
CA GLY A 185 6.00 0.13 -18.95
C GLY A 185 5.83 -1.39 -18.90
N GLN A 186 6.42 -2.10 -19.85
CA GLN A 186 6.38 -3.57 -19.87
C GLN A 186 7.16 -4.17 -18.68
N ILE A 187 8.35 -3.64 -18.39
CA ILE A 187 9.11 -4.06 -17.20
C ILE A 187 8.34 -3.75 -15.92
N PHE A 188 7.73 -2.57 -15.81
CA PHE A 188 6.93 -2.18 -14.65
C PHE A 188 5.75 -3.12 -14.40
N GLY A 189 4.89 -3.32 -15.39
CA GLY A 189 3.68 -4.15 -15.22
C GLY A 189 4.01 -5.61 -14.94
N ASN A 190 4.99 -6.19 -15.66
CA ASN A 190 5.43 -7.56 -15.44
C ASN A 190 6.16 -7.72 -14.09
N TYR A 191 6.95 -6.73 -13.63
CA TYR A 191 7.54 -6.74 -12.29
C TYR A 191 6.47 -6.85 -11.19
N LEU A 192 5.39 -6.07 -11.28
CA LEU A 192 4.30 -6.15 -10.30
C LEU A 192 3.55 -7.49 -10.36
N LEU A 193 3.40 -8.07 -11.54
CA LEU A 193 2.83 -9.42 -11.67
C LEU A 193 3.79 -10.50 -11.14
N CYS A 194 5.11 -10.36 -11.34
CA CYS A 194 6.09 -11.22 -10.66
C CYS A 194 5.97 -11.11 -9.13
N MET A 195 5.85 -9.89 -8.60
CA MET A 195 5.61 -9.68 -7.16
C MET A 195 4.33 -10.37 -6.69
N ARG A 196 3.22 -10.21 -7.43
CA ARG A 196 1.95 -10.88 -7.12
C ARG A 196 2.14 -12.39 -7.00
N TYR A 197 2.68 -13.02 -8.05
CA TYR A 197 2.77 -14.47 -8.13
C TYR A 197 3.85 -15.04 -7.20
N TRP A 198 4.92 -14.30 -6.96
CA TRP A 198 5.90 -14.65 -5.94
C TRP A 198 5.27 -14.66 -4.54
N LEU A 199 4.52 -13.62 -4.17
CA LEU A 199 3.84 -13.48 -2.87
C LEU A 199 2.76 -14.56 -2.66
N THR A 200 2.08 -14.99 -3.72
CA THR A 200 1.01 -16.00 -3.68
C THR A 200 1.51 -17.43 -3.88
N MET A 201 2.82 -17.63 -4.14
CA MET A 201 3.43 -18.94 -4.45
C MET A 201 2.88 -19.59 -5.72
N ASP A 202 2.54 -18.79 -6.72
CA ASP A 202 2.12 -19.25 -8.04
C ASP A 202 3.33 -19.23 -8.99
N ASP A 203 4.16 -20.28 -8.90
CA ASP A 203 5.44 -20.34 -9.60
C ASP A 203 5.29 -20.43 -11.13
N GLU A 204 4.17 -20.96 -11.65
CA GLU A 204 3.92 -21.02 -13.10
C GLU A 204 3.71 -19.63 -13.71
N ASN A 205 2.83 -18.83 -13.09
CA ASN A 205 2.58 -17.47 -13.53
C ASN A 205 3.78 -16.56 -13.24
N LEU A 206 4.50 -16.78 -12.13
CA LEU A 206 5.75 -16.08 -11.82
C LEU A 206 6.73 -16.25 -12.96
N GLU A 207 7.03 -17.48 -13.36
CA GLU A 207 8.01 -17.75 -14.42
C GLU A 207 7.62 -17.11 -15.76
N ARG A 208 6.34 -17.17 -16.13
CA ARG A 208 5.83 -16.51 -17.36
C ARG A 208 6.15 -15.01 -17.39
N HIS A 209 5.91 -14.31 -16.28
CA HIS A 209 6.16 -12.87 -16.20
C HIS A 209 7.64 -12.53 -16.01
N CYS A 210 8.42 -13.40 -15.36
CA CYS A 210 9.88 -13.27 -15.31
C CYS A 210 10.48 -13.35 -16.72
N GLN A 211 10.10 -14.33 -17.51
CA GLN A 211 10.56 -14.47 -18.89
C GLN A 211 10.22 -13.24 -19.75
N ALA A 212 9.01 -12.67 -19.57
CA ALA A 212 8.63 -11.47 -20.30
C ALA A 212 9.53 -10.24 -19.98
N VAL A 213 10.13 -10.18 -18.79
CA VAL A 213 11.08 -9.11 -18.41
C VAL A 213 12.50 -9.42 -18.86
N ILE A 214 12.97 -10.66 -18.72
CA ILE A 214 14.35 -11.05 -19.02
C ILE A 214 14.70 -10.88 -20.51
N LEU A 215 13.70 -10.90 -21.39
CA LEU A 215 13.88 -10.64 -22.82
C LEU A 215 14.33 -9.20 -23.13
N TYR A 216 14.20 -8.26 -22.20
CA TYR A 216 14.68 -6.90 -22.39
C TYR A 216 16.15 -6.79 -22.01
N GLU A 217 16.89 -6.00 -22.77
CA GLU A 217 18.29 -5.66 -22.47
C GLU A 217 18.35 -4.27 -21.85
N LEU A 218 18.91 -4.21 -20.64
CA LEU A 218 19.21 -2.92 -20.01
C LEU A 218 20.42 -2.29 -20.69
N ASN A 219 20.34 -0.99 -20.89
CA ASN A 219 21.46 -0.20 -21.40
C ASN A 219 21.80 0.93 -20.39
N LYS A 220 22.92 1.62 -20.64
CA LYS A 220 23.39 2.72 -19.77
C LYS A 220 22.42 3.91 -19.64
N LYS A 221 21.42 4.01 -20.54
CA LYS A 221 20.39 5.05 -20.54
C LYS A 221 19.09 4.58 -19.86
N SER A 222 18.99 3.31 -19.51
CA SER A 222 17.81 2.79 -18.81
C SER A 222 17.66 3.51 -17.46
N PRO A 223 16.45 4.01 -17.12
CA PRO A 223 16.22 4.71 -15.85
C PRO A 223 16.56 3.81 -14.64
N PRO A 224 17.14 4.37 -13.57
CA PRO A 224 17.46 3.60 -12.36
C PRO A 224 16.30 2.77 -11.82
N THR A 225 15.09 3.34 -11.79
CA THR A 225 13.87 2.62 -11.35
C THR A 225 13.58 1.39 -12.21
N THR A 226 13.75 1.49 -13.52
CA THR A 226 13.53 0.38 -14.47
C THR A 226 14.59 -0.72 -14.28
N ALA A 227 15.85 -0.33 -14.10
CA ALA A 227 16.92 -1.28 -13.81
C ALA A 227 16.68 -2.03 -12.49
N ALA A 228 16.22 -1.33 -11.44
CA ALA A 228 15.88 -1.98 -10.16
C ALA A 228 14.78 -3.02 -10.31
N ARG A 229 13.72 -2.72 -11.06
CA ARG A 229 12.60 -3.65 -11.33
C ARG A 229 13.07 -4.87 -12.13
N TYR A 230 13.92 -4.66 -13.13
CA TYR A 230 14.51 -5.72 -13.92
C TYR A 230 15.32 -6.69 -13.06
N TYR A 231 16.22 -6.19 -12.23
CA TYR A 231 17.01 -7.03 -11.32
C TYR A 231 16.14 -7.67 -10.22
N ALA A 232 15.14 -6.98 -9.71
CA ALA A 232 14.20 -7.55 -8.75
C ALA A 232 13.47 -8.77 -9.32
N VAL A 233 13.08 -8.73 -10.59
CA VAL A 233 12.47 -9.88 -11.29
C VAL A 233 13.44 -11.05 -11.38
N GLN A 234 14.70 -10.81 -11.76
CA GLN A 234 15.72 -11.86 -11.81
C GLN A 234 15.94 -12.52 -10.44
N LEU A 235 15.98 -11.72 -9.36
CA LEU A 235 16.12 -12.25 -7.99
C LEU A 235 14.92 -13.10 -7.54
N MET A 236 13.71 -12.80 -8.02
CA MET A 236 12.49 -13.52 -7.68
C MET A 236 12.25 -14.77 -8.52
N GLN A 237 12.98 -14.94 -9.63
CA GLN A 237 12.83 -16.10 -10.50
C GLN A 237 13.10 -17.40 -9.74
N THR A 238 12.28 -18.42 -9.97
CA THR A 238 12.41 -19.72 -9.31
C THR A 238 13.76 -20.35 -9.62
N GLY A 239 14.49 -20.78 -8.58
CA GLY A 239 15.80 -21.38 -8.70
C GLY A 239 16.93 -20.43 -9.11
N ALA A 240 16.72 -19.11 -9.10
CA ALA A 240 17.74 -18.14 -9.43
C ALA A 240 18.98 -18.28 -8.53
N ASN A 241 20.16 -18.26 -9.15
CA ASN A 241 21.41 -18.05 -8.42
C ASN A 241 21.58 -16.53 -8.21
N PRO A 242 21.58 -16.03 -6.96
CA PRO A 242 21.66 -14.59 -6.73
C PRO A 242 23.03 -13.99 -7.07
N GLU A 243 24.13 -14.73 -7.00
CA GLU A 243 25.50 -14.18 -7.12
C GLU A 243 25.77 -13.47 -8.46
N PRO A 244 25.48 -14.06 -9.64
CA PRO A 244 25.66 -13.33 -10.90
C PRO A 244 24.77 -12.10 -11.02
N ILE A 245 23.56 -12.16 -10.45
CA ILE A 245 22.62 -11.03 -10.46
C ILE A 245 23.19 -9.90 -9.60
N MET A 246 23.74 -10.21 -8.44
CA MET A 246 24.37 -9.24 -7.53
C MET A 246 25.57 -8.55 -8.17
N ILE A 247 26.40 -9.28 -8.91
CA ILE A 247 27.51 -8.70 -9.68
C ILE A 247 26.97 -7.66 -10.69
N ASN A 248 25.91 -7.99 -11.42
CA ASN A 248 25.31 -7.08 -12.39
C ASN A 248 24.69 -5.85 -11.72
N ILE A 249 24.03 -6.02 -10.58
CA ILE A 249 23.47 -4.92 -9.79
C ILE A 249 24.58 -3.97 -9.33
N ARG A 250 25.68 -4.51 -8.77
CA ARG A 250 26.82 -3.71 -8.30
C ARG A 250 27.49 -2.97 -9.46
N HIS A 251 27.62 -3.64 -10.62
CA HIS A 251 28.15 -3.00 -11.83
C HIS A 251 27.26 -1.84 -12.29
N TYR A 252 25.94 -2.04 -12.37
CA TYR A 252 25.01 -0.96 -12.72
C TYR A 252 25.09 0.20 -11.71
N TYR A 253 25.07 -0.12 -10.41
CA TYR A 253 25.19 0.88 -9.34
C TYR A 253 26.48 1.70 -9.48
N ALA A 254 27.60 1.09 -9.77
CA ALA A 254 28.89 1.77 -9.93
C ALA A 254 28.92 2.77 -11.12
N THR A 255 28.07 2.55 -12.13
CA THR A 255 27.94 3.46 -13.28
C THR A 255 26.83 4.51 -13.11
N MET A 256 25.99 4.36 -12.09
CA MET A 256 24.86 5.25 -11.83
C MET A 256 25.32 6.55 -11.18
N SER A 257 24.88 7.68 -11.72
CA SER A 257 25.10 8.99 -11.11
C SER A 257 23.82 9.49 -10.42
N LEU A 258 23.95 10.11 -9.27
CA LEU A 258 22.88 10.79 -8.56
C LEU A 258 22.92 12.29 -8.83
N THR A 259 21.89 12.81 -9.49
CA THR A 259 21.76 14.23 -9.87
C THR A 259 20.44 14.81 -9.35
N LYS A 260 20.25 16.13 -9.49
CA LYS A 260 18.99 16.79 -9.16
C LYS A 260 17.83 16.36 -10.07
N ASP A 261 18.12 15.91 -11.28
CA ASP A 261 17.10 15.56 -12.26
C ASP A 261 16.65 14.11 -12.13
N ASN A 262 17.48 13.23 -11.55
CA ASN A 262 17.16 11.80 -11.46
C ASN A 262 17.05 11.26 -10.02
N PHE A 263 17.17 12.11 -9.00
CA PHE A 263 17.24 11.63 -7.61
C PHE A 263 16.01 10.80 -7.21
N VAL A 264 14.80 11.14 -7.66
CA VAL A 264 13.60 10.35 -7.38
C VAL A 264 13.73 8.93 -7.94
N SER A 265 14.19 8.80 -9.19
CA SER A 265 14.42 7.51 -9.82
C SER A 265 15.50 6.68 -9.11
N VAL A 266 16.56 7.35 -8.63
CA VAL A 266 17.62 6.70 -7.84
C VAL A 266 17.11 6.26 -6.46
N PHE A 267 16.28 7.06 -5.78
CA PHE A 267 15.67 6.66 -4.51
C PHE A 267 14.70 5.47 -4.68
N ARG A 268 13.93 5.46 -5.77
CA ARG A 268 13.12 4.30 -6.13
C ARG A 268 13.97 3.08 -6.49
N PHE A 269 15.14 3.26 -7.10
CA PHE A 269 16.10 2.18 -7.31
C PHE A 269 16.52 1.54 -5.99
N TYR A 270 16.98 2.33 -5.02
CA TYR A 270 17.38 1.82 -3.71
C TYR A 270 16.23 1.08 -3.01
N SER A 271 15.04 1.68 -2.96
CA SER A 271 13.91 1.08 -2.27
C SER A 271 13.41 -0.21 -2.93
N THR A 272 13.37 -0.25 -4.26
CA THR A 272 12.92 -1.44 -5.01
C THR A 272 13.91 -2.59 -4.87
N LEU A 273 15.20 -2.32 -4.95
CA LEU A 273 16.23 -3.34 -4.75
C LEU A 273 16.25 -3.83 -3.30
N ALA A 274 16.27 -2.93 -2.33
CA ALA A 274 16.24 -3.31 -0.92
C ALA A 274 15.04 -4.22 -0.63
N HIS A 275 13.88 -3.89 -1.17
CA HIS A 275 12.68 -4.71 -1.03
C HIS A 275 12.86 -6.11 -1.64
N ALA A 276 13.31 -6.21 -2.89
CA ALA A 276 13.50 -7.49 -3.55
C ALA A 276 14.57 -8.36 -2.84
N LEU A 277 15.68 -7.74 -2.42
CA LEU A 277 16.76 -8.40 -1.69
C LEU A 277 16.29 -8.94 -0.33
N LEU A 278 15.45 -8.19 0.40
CA LEU A 278 14.83 -8.66 1.63
C LEU A 278 13.94 -9.87 1.41
N LEU A 279 13.09 -9.83 0.39
CA LEU A 279 12.17 -10.92 0.06
C LEU A 279 12.94 -12.19 -0.36
N THR A 280 14.08 -12.03 -1.01
CA THR A 280 14.95 -13.12 -1.46
C THR A 280 16.08 -13.44 -0.46
N ARG A 281 16.01 -12.92 0.77
CA ARG A 281 16.91 -13.20 1.91
C ARG A 281 18.35 -12.73 1.73
N GLN A 282 18.59 -11.76 0.88
CA GLN A 282 19.90 -11.13 0.69
C GLN A 282 20.04 -9.92 1.61
N TYR A 283 20.06 -10.15 2.93
CA TYR A 283 19.87 -9.11 3.96
C TYR A 283 21.01 -8.10 4.02
N GLU A 284 22.25 -8.54 3.89
CA GLU A 284 23.43 -7.66 3.93
C GLU A 284 23.44 -6.70 2.73
N GLU A 285 23.14 -7.21 1.54
CA GLU A 285 23.03 -6.38 0.34
C GLU A 285 21.83 -5.42 0.44
N ALA A 286 20.73 -5.86 1.04
CA ALA A 286 19.59 -4.96 1.28
C ALA A 286 19.98 -3.81 2.19
N LEU A 287 20.76 -4.05 3.26
CA LEU A 287 21.27 -3.01 4.17
C LEU A 287 22.11 -1.97 3.44
N PHE A 288 22.96 -2.39 2.50
CA PHE A 288 23.76 -1.46 1.71
C PHE A 288 22.88 -0.45 0.96
N TYR A 289 21.85 -0.89 0.22
CA TYR A 289 20.97 0.02 -0.53
C TYR A 289 20.06 0.84 0.37
N ILE A 290 19.65 0.31 1.51
CA ILE A 290 18.91 1.06 2.55
C ILE A 290 19.78 2.19 3.10
N ASP A 291 21.03 1.93 3.40
CA ASP A 291 21.96 2.93 3.95
C ASP A 291 22.31 4.01 2.91
N GLU A 292 22.48 3.64 1.65
CA GLU A 292 22.64 4.62 0.56
C GLU A 292 21.39 5.50 0.39
N PHE A 293 20.18 4.94 0.51
CA PHE A 293 18.95 5.72 0.54
C PHE A 293 18.98 6.75 1.70
N LEU A 294 19.20 6.29 2.92
CA LEU A 294 19.17 7.14 4.13
C LEU A 294 20.27 8.22 4.13
N LYS A 295 21.45 7.88 3.65
CA LYS A 295 22.58 8.81 3.48
C LYS A 295 22.25 9.90 2.48
N ASN A 296 21.72 9.55 1.31
CA ASN A 296 21.43 10.51 0.25
C ASN A 296 20.17 11.33 0.54
N LYS A 297 19.18 10.80 1.28
CA LYS A 297 18.01 11.57 1.72
C LYS A 297 18.36 12.83 2.52
N LYS A 298 19.51 12.87 3.18
CA LYS A 298 19.99 14.09 3.87
C LYS A 298 20.30 15.22 2.91
N LYS A 299 20.57 14.93 1.63
CA LYS A 299 20.95 15.90 0.59
C LYS A 299 19.79 16.33 -0.31
N TYR A 300 18.75 15.47 -0.43
CA TYR A 300 17.63 15.66 -1.34
C TYR A 300 16.32 15.55 -0.60
N VAL A 301 15.44 16.53 -0.83
CA VAL A 301 14.07 16.51 -0.28
C VAL A 301 13.19 15.74 -1.24
N LEU A 302 12.65 14.60 -0.77
CA LEU A 302 11.69 13.83 -1.58
C LEU A 302 10.38 14.62 -1.73
N PRO A 303 9.76 14.57 -2.92
CA PRO A 303 8.44 15.18 -3.10
C PRO A 303 7.42 14.52 -2.16
N PRO A 304 6.34 15.23 -1.78
CA PRO A 304 5.31 14.69 -0.90
C PRO A 304 4.68 13.38 -1.40
N THR A 305 4.69 13.16 -2.70
CA THR A 305 4.22 11.92 -3.35
C THR A 305 5.05 10.70 -2.96
N GLU A 306 6.31 10.90 -2.55
CA GLU A 306 7.26 9.84 -2.18
C GLU A 306 7.44 9.65 -0.66
N ASN A 307 6.66 10.36 0.17
CA ASN A 307 6.79 10.28 1.64
C ASN A 307 6.61 8.86 2.19
N SER A 308 5.79 8.04 1.54
CA SER A 308 5.57 6.65 1.95
C SER A 308 6.81 5.75 1.77
N LEU A 309 7.77 6.14 0.94
CA LEU A 309 9.02 5.39 0.77
C LEU A 309 9.84 5.36 2.06
N LEU A 310 9.84 6.45 2.82
CA LEU A 310 10.65 6.55 4.03
C LEU A 310 10.21 5.55 5.10
N GLU A 311 8.91 5.44 5.36
CA GLU A 311 8.39 4.47 6.34
C GLU A 311 8.66 3.03 5.90
N SER A 312 8.56 2.76 4.60
CA SER A 312 8.91 1.45 4.05
C SER A 312 10.39 1.14 4.24
N ILE A 313 11.29 2.09 3.98
CA ILE A 313 12.75 1.93 4.17
C ILE A 313 13.11 1.69 5.64
N HIS A 314 12.46 2.38 6.58
CA HIS A 314 12.69 2.14 8.01
C HIS A 314 12.26 0.72 8.41
N LEU A 315 11.12 0.25 7.93
CA LEU A 315 10.67 -1.13 8.14
C LEU A 315 11.64 -2.13 7.50
N PHE A 316 12.11 -1.86 6.28
CA PHE A 316 13.07 -2.71 5.58
C PHE A 316 14.40 -2.78 6.34
N LYS A 317 14.86 -1.67 6.93
CA LYS A 317 16.06 -1.65 7.78
C LYS A 317 15.88 -2.51 9.02
N ALA A 318 14.76 -2.34 9.74
CA ALA A 318 14.44 -3.17 10.89
C ALA A 318 14.43 -4.68 10.53
N MET A 319 13.80 -5.02 9.40
CA MET A 319 13.72 -6.39 8.92
C MET A 319 15.11 -6.96 8.58
N ALA A 320 15.92 -6.23 7.82
CA ALA A 320 17.26 -6.66 7.43
C ALA A 320 18.13 -6.93 8.66
N LEU A 321 18.19 -5.97 9.61
CA LEU A 321 18.98 -6.10 10.85
C LEU A 321 18.53 -7.31 11.69
N VAL A 322 17.22 -7.49 11.88
CA VAL A 322 16.72 -8.64 12.66
C VAL A 322 17.10 -9.96 11.99
N ARG A 323 17.02 -10.02 10.67
CA ARG A 323 17.30 -11.25 9.90
C ARG A 323 18.78 -11.52 9.70
N SER A 324 19.65 -10.52 9.72
CA SER A 324 21.11 -10.70 9.74
C SER A 324 21.68 -10.98 11.14
N GLY A 325 20.83 -11.00 12.18
CA GLY A 325 21.22 -11.34 13.56
C GLY A 325 21.37 -10.14 14.48
N GLU A 326 21.35 -8.91 13.98
CA GLU A 326 21.46 -7.66 14.76
C GLU A 326 20.12 -7.28 15.43
N LYS A 327 19.62 -8.19 16.28
CA LYS A 327 18.26 -8.08 16.85
C LYS A 327 18.02 -6.82 17.68
N ALA A 328 19.04 -6.35 18.43
CA ALA A 328 18.91 -5.16 19.26
C ALA A 328 18.71 -3.90 18.39
N ALA A 329 19.58 -3.69 17.42
CA ALA A 329 19.49 -2.57 16.48
C ALA A 329 18.19 -2.64 15.65
N GLY A 330 17.84 -3.83 15.15
CA GLY A 330 16.59 -4.01 14.41
C GLY A 330 15.34 -3.73 15.23
N LYS A 331 15.37 -4.05 16.55
CA LYS A 331 14.28 -3.71 17.47
C LYS A 331 14.13 -2.21 17.66
N GLU A 332 15.22 -1.46 17.81
CA GLU A 332 15.18 0.01 17.93
C GLU A 332 14.54 0.65 16.71
N TRP A 333 14.91 0.20 15.51
CA TRP A 333 14.27 0.66 14.27
C TRP A 333 12.78 0.31 14.21
N LEU A 334 12.41 -0.90 14.64
CA LEU A 334 11.02 -1.35 14.64
C LEU A 334 10.16 -0.55 15.65
N ASP A 335 10.69 -0.27 16.84
CA ASP A 335 10.01 0.50 17.88
C ASP A 335 9.85 1.98 17.52
N SER A 336 10.70 2.52 16.65
CA SER A 336 10.61 3.90 16.15
C SER A 336 9.54 4.08 15.06
N LEU A 337 9.02 2.98 14.49
CA LEU A 337 8.05 3.05 13.39
C LEU A 337 6.66 3.46 13.88
N ASN A 338 6.07 4.43 13.18
CA ASN A 338 4.65 4.72 13.30
C ASN A 338 3.87 4.05 12.16
N THR A 339 3.26 2.90 12.43
CA THR A 339 2.48 2.14 11.43
C THR A 339 1.26 2.90 10.89
N CYS A 340 0.84 4.00 11.52
CA CYS A 340 -0.21 4.88 10.99
C CYS A 340 0.24 5.61 9.72
N ASN A 341 1.56 5.81 9.57
CA ASN A 341 2.16 6.48 8.40
C ASN A 341 2.31 5.56 7.18
N PHE A 342 2.04 4.27 7.33
CA PHE A 342 2.06 3.37 6.17
C PHE A 342 1.07 3.83 5.11
N SER A 343 1.50 3.80 3.84
CA SER A 343 0.63 4.14 2.72
C SER A 343 -0.67 3.35 2.76
N ILE A 344 -1.79 4.02 2.56
CA ILE A 344 -3.12 3.40 2.54
C ILE A 344 -3.23 2.26 1.50
N LEU A 345 -2.43 2.33 0.43
CA LEU A 345 -2.40 1.33 -0.65
C LEU A 345 -1.44 0.16 -0.38
N SER A 346 -0.68 0.22 0.71
CA SER A 346 0.29 -0.82 1.10
C SER A 346 0.19 -1.14 2.59
N LYS A 347 -0.85 -0.67 3.27
CA LYS A 347 -0.96 -0.76 4.74
C LYS A 347 -1.02 -2.20 5.22
N GLN A 348 -1.84 -3.03 4.58
CA GLN A 348 -1.93 -4.45 4.94
C GLN A 348 -0.61 -5.17 4.64
N TYR A 349 -0.05 -4.95 3.46
CA TYR A 349 1.22 -5.52 3.05
C TYR A 349 2.37 -5.17 4.02
N LEU A 350 2.56 -3.88 4.32
CA LEU A 350 3.60 -3.44 5.25
C LEU A 350 3.34 -3.91 6.69
N THR A 351 2.07 -4.02 7.09
CA THR A 351 1.70 -4.57 8.41
C THR A 351 2.02 -6.06 8.51
N ILE A 352 1.88 -6.83 7.42
CA ILE A 352 2.32 -8.23 7.37
C ILE A 352 3.84 -8.31 7.61
N LEU A 353 4.64 -7.51 6.89
CA LEU A 353 6.09 -7.47 7.08
C LEU A 353 6.47 -7.04 8.51
N TYR A 354 5.80 -6.02 9.05
CA TYR A 354 6.00 -5.56 10.42
C TYR A 354 5.76 -6.68 11.45
N PHE A 355 4.64 -7.40 11.35
CA PHE A 355 4.37 -8.51 12.26
C PHE A 355 5.33 -9.69 12.05
N THR A 356 5.76 -9.95 10.83
CA THR A 356 6.76 -11.00 10.55
C THR A 356 8.07 -10.71 11.27
N VAL A 357 8.55 -9.46 11.24
CA VAL A 357 9.75 -9.03 12.00
C VAL A 357 9.50 -9.11 13.49
N LYS A 358 8.36 -8.61 13.95
CA LYS A 358 8.01 -8.58 15.38
C LYS A 358 7.92 -9.98 16.01
N GLN A 359 7.34 -10.94 15.28
CA GLN A 359 7.28 -12.35 15.70
C GLN A 359 8.67 -13.01 15.79
N SER A 360 9.65 -12.54 15.01
CA SER A 360 11.04 -13.04 15.09
C SER A 360 11.78 -12.51 16.32
N LEU A 361 11.36 -11.36 16.87
CA LEU A 361 11.90 -10.78 18.09
C LEU A 361 11.21 -11.33 19.34
N LYS A 362 9.88 -11.39 19.33
CA LYS A 362 9.06 -11.85 20.44
C LYS A 362 7.75 -12.46 19.93
N LYS A 363 7.54 -13.74 20.20
CA LYS A 363 6.31 -14.44 19.82
C LYS A 363 5.11 -13.92 20.63
N SER A 364 4.04 -13.52 19.91
CA SER A 364 2.77 -13.09 20.49
C SER A 364 1.62 -13.79 19.77
N ARG A 365 0.78 -14.52 20.50
CA ARG A 365 -0.38 -15.24 19.92
C ARG A 365 -1.40 -14.28 19.28
N SER A 366 -1.61 -13.12 19.88
CA SER A 366 -2.54 -12.11 19.33
C SER A 366 -2.04 -11.57 17.99
N GLU A 367 -0.77 -11.19 17.90
CA GLU A 367 -0.16 -10.66 16.68
C GLU A 367 -0.05 -11.76 15.60
N GLN A 368 0.22 -12.99 15.98
CA GLN A 368 0.21 -14.12 15.05
C GLN A 368 -1.17 -14.35 14.42
N LYS A 369 -2.26 -14.23 15.19
CA LYS A 369 -3.61 -14.30 14.64
C LYS A 369 -3.90 -13.16 13.65
N GLN A 370 -3.46 -11.94 13.97
CA GLN A 370 -3.59 -10.78 13.08
C GLN A 370 -2.78 -10.97 11.78
N LEU A 371 -1.54 -11.45 11.89
CA LEU A 371 -0.70 -11.79 10.75
C LEU A 371 -1.39 -12.82 9.84
N GLN A 372 -1.87 -13.92 10.41
CA GLN A 372 -2.59 -14.96 9.65
C GLN A 372 -3.86 -14.41 8.98
N HIS A 373 -4.60 -13.54 9.67
CA HIS A 373 -5.77 -12.90 9.08
C HIS A 373 -5.42 -12.02 7.86
N LEU A 374 -4.40 -11.17 7.99
CA LEU A 374 -3.93 -10.31 6.90
C LEU A 374 -3.42 -11.13 5.72
N VAL A 375 -2.65 -12.19 5.98
CA VAL A 375 -2.15 -13.08 4.92
C VAL A 375 -3.31 -13.78 4.19
N ARG A 376 -4.34 -14.24 4.92
CA ARG A 376 -5.53 -14.82 4.27
C ARG A 376 -6.28 -13.79 3.42
N THR A 377 -6.40 -12.56 3.89
CA THR A 377 -7.12 -11.49 3.18
C THR A 377 -6.40 -11.06 1.90
N THR A 378 -5.06 -10.99 1.93
CA THR A 378 -4.25 -10.58 0.78
C THR A 378 -3.86 -11.75 -0.12
N GLY A 379 -3.86 -12.97 0.40
CA GLY A 379 -3.34 -14.16 -0.28
C GLY A 379 -1.81 -14.24 -0.32
N PHE A 380 -1.08 -13.40 0.43
CA PHE A 380 0.39 -13.31 0.40
C PHE A 380 1.04 -14.37 1.28
N VAL A 381 0.77 -15.64 0.96
CA VAL A 381 1.13 -16.80 1.79
C VAL A 381 2.64 -16.98 1.96
N ARG A 382 3.46 -16.59 0.97
CA ARG A 382 4.92 -16.70 1.04
C ARG A 382 5.52 -15.88 2.20
N LEU A 383 4.85 -14.80 2.62
CA LEU A 383 5.33 -13.95 3.72
C LEU A 383 5.32 -14.64 5.09
N LEU A 384 4.58 -15.75 5.25
CA LEU A 384 4.65 -16.57 6.47
C LEU A 384 5.95 -17.37 6.56
N HIS A 385 6.69 -17.50 5.47
CA HIS A 385 7.94 -18.29 5.38
C HIS A 385 9.20 -17.41 5.33
N LEU A 386 9.05 -16.09 5.42
CA LEU A 386 10.14 -15.14 5.58
C LEU A 386 10.59 -15.08 7.04
#